data_f871bbf62a27989bb88ca13e2fd3e49e
#
_entry.id   f871bbf62a27989bb88ca13e2fd3e49e
#
_cell.length_a   1.000
_cell.length_b   1.000
_cell.length_c   1.000
_cell.angle_alpha   90.00
_cell.angle_beta   90.00
_cell.angle_gamma   90.00
#
_symmetry.space_group_name_H-M   'P 1'
#
loop_
_entity.id
_entity.type
_entity.pdbx_description
1 polymer ?
#
loop_
_entity_poly.entity_id
_entity_poly.type
_entity_poly.pdbx_seq_one_letter_code
_entity_poly.pdbx_strand_id
1 'polypeptide(L)'
;AQKYDLSFKHEKVLLSRFLKKEITLALYDELIYALIADSEQALHFCEKYSQLFDFDYVYEPAEDILGLIYISCKNIGSRKATGSYYTPTKIVKKLIGKLDIASDARILDPCCGTGNFLLQLPAHVCFDQIYGNDTDTISVKITRLNMALKYDILSIKTLYEHITEADYLASDLKASYQYIIGNPPWGYEFSESEIEKLRKIYQT
;
A
#
# COMPACT_ATOMS: atom_id res chain seq x y z
N ALA A 1 7.78 15.17 -1.86
CA ALA A 1 8.23 16.53 -2.18
C ALA A 1 7.11 17.35 -2.80
N GLN A 2 6.47 16.88 -3.87
CA GLN A 2 5.38 17.62 -4.56
C GLN A 2 4.18 17.92 -3.64
N LYS A 3 3.71 16.95 -2.84
CA LYS A 3 2.59 17.14 -1.91
C LYS A 3 2.81 18.31 -0.94
N TYR A 4 4.04 18.55 -0.53
CA TYR A 4 4.40 19.55 0.47
C TYR A 4 5.05 20.80 -0.12
N ASP A 5 5.00 20.95 -1.43
CA ASP A 5 5.55 22.09 -2.18
C ASP A 5 7.01 22.44 -1.82
N LEU A 6 7.84 21.41 -1.64
CA LEU A 6 9.25 21.58 -1.28
C LEU A 6 10.05 22.12 -2.47
N SER A 7 11.05 22.94 -2.19
CA SER A 7 11.89 23.61 -3.20
C SER A 7 12.53 22.68 -4.23
N PHE A 8 12.82 21.44 -3.84
CA PHE A 8 13.43 20.41 -4.69
C PHE A 8 12.42 19.45 -5.33
N LYS A 9 11.13 19.76 -5.33
CA LYS A 9 10.05 18.88 -5.85
C LYS A 9 10.19 18.49 -7.32
N HIS A 10 10.92 19.27 -8.10
CA HIS A 10 11.18 19.03 -9.52
C HIS A 10 12.53 18.37 -9.81
N GLU A 11 13.33 18.05 -8.78
CA GLU A 11 14.59 17.37 -8.98
C GLU A 11 14.38 15.88 -9.30
N LYS A 12 15.07 15.40 -10.33
CA LYS A 12 14.87 14.05 -10.87
C LYS A 12 15.51 12.93 -10.05
N VAL A 13 16.51 13.22 -9.25
CA VAL A 13 17.29 12.22 -8.49
C VAL A 13 17.20 12.40 -6.98
N LEU A 14 16.03 12.80 -6.49
CA LEU A 14 15.80 13.07 -5.07
C LEU A 14 16.19 11.91 -4.15
N LEU A 15 15.83 10.67 -4.53
CA LEU A 15 16.16 9.51 -3.71
C LEU A 15 17.67 9.32 -3.56
N SER A 16 18.44 9.48 -4.65
CA SER A 16 19.90 9.40 -4.60
C SER A 16 20.50 10.46 -3.69
N ARG A 17 20.04 11.72 -3.78
CA ARG A 17 20.49 12.79 -2.89
C ARG A 17 20.13 12.56 -1.43
N PHE A 18 18.93 12.03 -1.19
CA PHE A 18 18.49 11.64 0.15
C PHE A 18 19.37 10.54 0.74
N LEU A 19 19.65 9.47 -0.03
CA LEU A 19 20.49 8.37 0.40
C LEU A 19 21.95 8.79 0.62
N LYS A 20 22.45 9.79 -0.13
CA LYS A 20 23.75 10.42 0.10
C LYS A 20 23.75 11.43 1.27
N LYS A 21 22.62 11.62 1.94
CA LYS A 21 22.45 12.60 3.03
C LYS A 21 22.68 14.05 2.62
N GLU A 22 22.52 14.37 1.35
CA GLU A 22 22.62 15.74 0.82
C GLU A 22 21.35 16.54 1.06
N ILE A 23 20.22 15.88 1.25
CA ILE A 23 18.93 16.45 1.60
C ILE A 23 18.27 15.62 2.71
N THR A 24 17.43 16.26 3.50
CA THR A 24 16.62 15.62 4.53
C THR A 24 15.13 15.91 4.28
N LEU A 25 14.28 14.98 4.68
CA LEU A 25 12.83 15.14 4.73
C LEU A 25 12.40 14.90 6.17
N ALA A 26 12.88 15.73 7.08
CA ALA A 26 12.93 15.54 8.54
C ALA A 26 11.74 14.80 9.19
N LEU A 27 10.56 14.91 8.60
CA LEU A 27 9.35 14.22 9.07
C LEU A 27 9.16 12.83 8.45
N TYR A 28 9.87 12.50 7.37
CA TYR A 28 9.66 11.28 6.58
C TYR A 28 10.92 10.42 6.46
N ASP A 29 12.05 10.85 7.03
CA ASP A 29 13.33 10.15 6.93
C ASP A 29 13.18 8.69 7.41
N GLU A 30 12.60 8.47 8.59
CA GLU A 30 12.37 7.14 9.13
C GLU A 30 11.46 6.28 8.23
N LEU A 31 10.39 6.87 7.70
CA LEU A 31 9.46 6.16 6.82
C LEU A 31 10.14 5.73 5.52
N ILE A 32 10.95 6.61 4.92
CA ILE A 32 11.69 6.31 3.69
C ILE A 32 12.68 5.16 3.95
N TYR A 33 13.47 5.22 5.03
CA TYR A 33 14.39 4.15 5.38
C TYR A 33 13.68 2.83 5.72
N ALA A 34 12.52 2.87 6.36
CA ALA A 34 11.74 1.66 6.63
C ALA A 34 11.19 1.00 5.34
N LEU A 35 10.94 1.78 4.30
CA LEU A 35 10.48 1.27 3.00
C LEU A 35 11.62 0.74 2.14
N ILE A 36 12.85 1.23 2.35
CA ILE A 36 14.05 0.83 1.61
C ILE A 36 14.77 -0.25 2.42
N ALA A 37 14.75 -1.50 1.91
CA ALA A 37 15.37 -2.62 2.61
C ALA A 37 16.90 -2.52 2.66
N ASP A 38 17.51 -1.98 1.58
CA ASP A 38 18.97 -1.85 1.41
C ASP A 38 19.28 -0.51 0.75
N SER A 39 19.83 0.41 1.53
CA SER A 39 20.16 1.77 1.06
C SER A 39 21.31 1.81 0.06
N GLU A 40 22.30 0.90 0.17
CA GLU A 40 23.42 0.84 -0.77
C GLU A 40 22.97 0.31 -2.12
N GLN A 41 22.16 -0.76 -2.11
CA GLN A 41 21.56 -1.30 -3.30
C GLN A 41 20.64 -0.28 -3.97
N ALA A 42 19.79 0.41 -3.20
CA ALA A 42 18.89 1.44 -3.71
C ALA A 42 19.69 2.59 -4.37
N LEU A 43 20.78 3.04 -3.75
CA LEU A 43 21.65 4.06 -4.33
C LEU A 43 22.29 3.58 -5.64
N HIS A 44 22.83 2.37 -5.65
CA HIS A 44 23.36 1.77 -6.87
C HIS A 44 22.33 1.72 -8.00
N PHE A 45 21.09 1.34 -7.69
CA PHE A 45 19.99 1.34 -8.67
C PHE A 45 19.66 2.74 -9.17
N CYS A 46 19.62 3.74 -8.30
CA CYS A 46 19.37 5.13 -8.70
C CYS A 46 20.44 5.65 -9.67
N GLU A 47 21.70 5.28 -9.45
CA GLU A 47 22.81 5.69 -10.32
C GLU A 47 22.80 4.92 -11.66
N LYS A 48 22.65 3.61 -11.60
CA LYS A 48 22.65 2.74 -12.78
C LYS A 48 21.47 2.98 -13.73
N TYR A 49 20.31 3.30 -13.17
CA TYR A 49 19.07 3.47 -13.93
C TYR A 49 18.55 4.90 -13.82
N SER A 50 19.43 5.88 -13.78
CA SER A 50 19.08 7.31 -13.64
C SER A 50 18.04 7.77 -14.67
N GLN A 51 18.03 7.18 -15.86
CA GLN A 51 17.05 7.47 -16.91
C GLN A 51 15.60 7.20 -16.50
N LEU A 52 15.35 6.27 -15.56
CA LEU A 52 14.00 6.02 -15.05
C LEU A 52 13.45 7.19 -14.22
N PHE A 53 14.34 8.09 -13.77
CA PHE A 53 13.97 9.28 -13.01
C PHE A 53 13.82 10.52 -13.90
N ASP A 54 13.97 10.37 -15.23
CA ASP A 54 13.76 11.44 -16.18
C ASP A 54 12.27 11.71 -16.50
N PHE A 55 11.38 10.88 -15.96
CA PHE A 55 9.95 11.07 -16.10
C PHE A 55 9.42 12.07 -15.05
N ASP A 56 8.54 12.94 -15.47
CA ASP A 56 7.80 13.83 -14.57
C ASP A 56 6.64 13.03 -13.94
N TYR A 57 6.92 12.46 -12.76
CA TYR A 57 5.87 11.85 -11.96
C TYR A 57 5.06 12.94 -11.27
N VAL A 58 3.79 13.02 -11.59
CA VAL A 58 2.86 13.96 -10.95
C VAL A 58 2.17 13.24 -9.79
N TYR A 59 2.25 13.83 -8.59
CA TYR A 59 1.47 13.35 -7.45
C TYR A 59 0.03 13.81 -7.60
N GLU A 60 -0.89 12.85 -7.74
CA GLU A 60 -2.33 13.09 -7.75
C GLU A 60 -2.92 12.55 -6.44
N PRO A 61 -3.53 13.41 -5.60
CA PRO A 61 -4.16 12.97 -4.36
C PRO A 61 -5.21 11.87 -4.60
N ALA A 62 -5.15 10.82 -3.79
CA ALA A 62 -6.03 9.66 -3.86
C ALA A 62 -5.94 8.81 -5.15
N GLU A 63 -4.96 9.04 -6.02
CA GLU A 63 -4.65 8.11 -7.13
C GLU A 63 -3.50 7.18 -6.72
N ASP A 64 -3.70 5.87 -6.93
CA ASP A 64 -2.70 4.85 -6.63
C ASP A 64 -1.69 4.69 -7.78
N ILE A 65 -0.92 5.74 -8.05
CA ILE A 65 0.05 5.77 -9.14
C ILE A 65 1.16 4.73 -8.91
N LEU A 66 1.65 4.61 -7.67
CA LEU A 66 2.70 3.65 -7.34
C LEU A 66 2.22 2.21 -7.50
N GLY A 67 0.99 1.92 -7.10
CA GLY A 67 0.37 0.61 -7.28
C GLY A 67 0.17 0.28 -8.76
N LEU A 68 -0.27 1.24 -9.56
CA LEU A 68 -0.41 1.05 -11.00
C LEU A 68 0.94 0.73 -11.65
N ILE A 69 2.01 1.44 -11.30
CA ILE A 69 3.37 1.18 -11.79
C ILE A 69 3.81 -0.22 -11.35
N TYR A 70 3.67 -0.55 -10.07
CA TYR A 70 4.09 -1.83 -9.51
C TYR A 70 3.39 -3.01 -10.19
N ILE A 71 2.07 -2.97 -10.30
CA ILE A 71 1.30 -4.03 -10.97
C ILE A 71 1.67 -4.12 -12.46
N SER A 72 1.95 -3.00 -13.11
CA SER A 72 2.38 -3.00 -14.53
C SER A 72 3.74 -3.67 -14.71
N CYS A 73 4.63 -3.59 -13.73
CA CYS A 73 5.93 -4.28 -13.74
C CYS A 73 5.84 -5.78 -13.43
N LYS A 74 4.78 -6.25 -12.77
CA LYS A 74 4.56 -7.69 -12.55
C LYS A 74 4.26 -8.40 -13.88
N ASN A 75 4.89 -9.53 -14.13
CA ASN A 75 4.57 -10.32 -15.32
C ASN A 75 3.15 -10.94 -15.22
N ILE A 76 2.54 -11.23 -16.38
CA ILE A 76 1.17 -11.75 -16.47
C ILE A 76 1.04 -13.12 -15.77
N GLY A 77 2.08 -13.96 -15.84
CA GLY A 77 2.10 -15.27 -15.19
C GLY A 77 2.02 -15.17 -13.67
N SER A 78 2.84 -14.31 -13.07
CA SER A 78 2.81 -14.11 -11.61
C SER A 78 1.50 -13.48 -11.14
N ARG A 79 0.93 -12.54 -11.91
CA ARG A 79 -0.39 -11.95 -11.59
C ARG A 79 -1.51 -13.00 -11.56
N LYS A 80 -1.52 -13.92 -12.54
CA LYS A 80 -2.49 -15.02 -12.59
C LYS A 80 -2.30 -16.00 -11.43
N ALA A 81 -1.06 -16.38 -11.13
CA ALA A 81 -0.75 -17.31 -10.05
C ALA A 81 -1.15 -16.79 -8.67
N THR A 82 -1.03 -15.48 -8.43
CA THR A 82 -1.40 -14.85 -7.15
C THR A 82 -2.82 -14.29 -7.13
N GLY A 83 -3.57 -14.37 -8.24
CA GLY A 83 -4.89 -13.74 -8.36
C GLY A 83 -4.88 -12.22 -8.23
N SER A 84 -3.70 -11.59 -8.40
CA SER A 84 -3.50 -10.15 -8.16
C SER A 84 -3.95 -9.32 -9.36
N TYR A 85 -5.05 -8.62 -9.22
CA TYR A 85 -5.59 -7.73 -10.24
C TYR A 85 -5.78 -6.32 -9.68
N TYR A 86 -5.33 -5.33 -10.45
CA TYR A 86 -5.59 -3.94 -10.12
C TYR A 86 -7.04 -3.56 -10.44
N THR A 87 -7.76 -3.06 -9.46
CA THR A 87 -9.09 -2.51 -9.67
C THR A 87 -8.98 -1.03 -10.05
N PRO A 88 -9.45 -0.62 -11.24
CA PRO A 88 -9.36 0.79 -11.64
C PRO A 88 -9.97 1.75 -10.62
N THR A 89 -9.26 2.81 -10.25
CA THR A 89 -9.66 3.78 -9.24
C THR A 89 -11.07 4.33 -9.47
N LYS A 90 -11.47 4.57 -10.72
CA LYS A 90 -12.83 5.02 -11.07
C LYS A 90 -13.92 4.05 -10.62
N ILE A 91 -13.65 2.73 -10.68
CA ILE A 91 -14.58 1.70 -10.22
C ILE A 91 -14.63 1.71 -8.69
N VAL A 92 -13.47 1.77 -8.04
CA VAL A 92 -13.39 1.82 -6.57
C VAL A 92 -14.12 3.04 -6.03
N LYS A 93 -13.89 4.23 -6.59
CA LYS A 93 -14.62 5.48 -6.23
C LYS A 93 -16.14 5.29 -6.32
N LYS A 94 -16.62 4.64 -7.38
CA LYS A 94 -18.06 4.39 -7.57
C LYS A 94 -18.62 3.41 -6.55
N LEU A 95 -17.85 2.40 -6.13
CA LEU A 95 -18.26 1.42 -5.12
C LEU A 95 -18.30 2.07 -3.73
N ILE A 96 -17.20 2.71 -3.32
CA ILE A 96 -17.08 3.38 -2.02
C ILE A 96 -18.12 4.50 -1.88
N GLY A 97 -18.36 5.28 -2.94
CA GLY A 97 -19.34 6.36 -2.93
C GLY A 97 -20.79 5.92 -2.76
N LYS A 98 -21.08 4.62 -2.78
CA LYS A 98 -22.40 4.06 -2.45
C LYS A 98 -22.57 3.67 -0.98
N LEU A 99 -21.47 3.68 -0.23
CA LEU A 99 -21.48 3.29 1.18
C LEU A 99 -21.71 4.54 2.03
N ASP A 100 -22.66 4.43 2.94
CA ASP A 100 -22.86 5.43 4.00
C ASP A 100 -22.00 5.05 5.20
N ILE A 101 -20.72 5.45 5.16
CA ILE A 101 -19.74 5.07 6.17
C ILE A 101 -19.88 6.01 7.36
N ALA A 102 -20.24 5.46 8.52
CA ALA A 102 -20.33 6.19 9.77
C ALA A 102 -18.94 6.69 10.23
N SER A 103 -18.92 7.85 10.90
CA SER A 103 -17.68 8.51 11.33
C SER A 103 -16.87 7.76 12.38
N ASP A 104 -17.44 6.73 13.01
CA ASP A 104 -16.81 5.87 14.02
C ASP A 104 -16.60 4.43 13.52
N ALA A 105 -16.92 4.14 12.27
CA ALA A 105 -16.86 2.80 11.71
C ALA A 105 -15.42 2.32 11.52
N ARG A 106 -15.14 1.08 11.94
CA ARG A 106 -13.89 0.38 11.63
C ARG A 106 -13.99 -0.32 10.29
N ILE A 107 -13.01 -0.12 9.45
CA ILE A 107 -12.99 -0.55 8.05
C ILE A 107 -11.78 -1.44 7.82
N LEU A 108 -12.00 -2.60 7.22
CA LEU A 108 -10.94 -3.53 6.85
C LEU A 108 -10.92 -3.76 5.33
N ASP A 109 -9.73 -3.74 4.76
CA ASP A 109 -9.44 -4.38 3.47
C ASP A 109 -8.49 -5.57 3.71
N PRO A 110 -8.99 -6.81 3.68
CA PRO A 110 -8.19 -7.99 4.02
C PRO A 110 -7.22 -8.42 2.91
N CYS A 111 -7.30 -7.83 1.73
CA CYS A 111 -6.45 -8.07 0.57
C CYS A 111 -6.16 -6.75 -0.12
N CYS A 112 -5.59 -5.79 0.65
CA CYS A 112 -5.55 -4.38 0.28
C CYS A 112 -4.66 -4.06 -0.93
N GLY A 113 -3.78 -5.00 -1.33
CA GLY A 113 -2.84 -4.74 -2.40
C GLY A 113 -2.02 -3.49 -2.10
N THR A 114 -2.04 -2.55 -3.03
CA THR A 114 -1.36 -1.25 -2.91
C THR A 114 -2.22 -0.15 -2.26
N GLY A 115 -3.40 -0.52 -1.73
CA GLY A 115 -4.25 0.36 -0.93
C GLY A 115 -5.26 1.18 -1.72
N ASN A 116 -5.54 0.83 -2.97
CA ASN A 116 -6.43 1.63 -3.81
C ASN A 116 -7.85 1.81 -3.22
N PHE A 117 -8.43 0.77 -2.59
CA PHE A 117 -9.71 0.90 -1.90
C PHE A 117 -9.62 1.85 -0.70
N LEU A 118 -8.57 1.73 0.10
CA LEU A 118 -8.35 2.56 1.28
C LEU A 118 -8.10 4.03 0.90
N LEU A 119 -7.48 4.28 -0.25
CA LEU A 119 -7.29 5.62 -0.80
C LEU A 119 -8.61 6.31 -1.15
N GLN A 120 -9.66 5.56 -1.47
CA GLN A 120 -10.95 6.12 -1.88
C GLN A 120 -11.92 6.35 -0.72
N LEU A 121 -11.54 6.01 0.51
CA LEU A 121 -12.38 6.27 1.68
C LEU A 121 -12.64 7.77 1.85
N PRO A 122 -13.86 8.16 2.30
CA PRO A 122 -14.24 9.56 2.49
C PRO A 122 -13.32 10.31 3.45
N ALA A 123 -13.23 11.62 3.29
CA ALA A 123 -12.33 12.48 4.08
C ALA A 123 -12.66 12.52 5.59
N HIS A 124 -13.90 12.17 5.98
CA HIS A 124 -14.29 12.13 7.38
C HIS A 124 -13.84 10.85 8.11
N VAL A 125 -13.38 9.83 7.37
CA VAL A 125 -12.83 8.59 7.95
C VAL A 125 -11.39 8.86 8.37
N CYS A 126 -11.08 8.70 9.64
CA CYS A 126 -9.74 8.87 10.19
C CYS A 126 -8.89 7.59 10.03
N PHE A 127 -7.57 7.74 10.05
CA PHE A 127 -6.67 6.60 9.80
C PHE A 127 -6.75 5.51 10.88
N ASP A 128 -7.02 5.87 12.13
CA ASP A 128 -7.20 4.96 13.27
C ASP A 128 -8.39 3.99 13.12
N GLN A 129 -9.27 4.26 12.18
CA GLN A 129 -10.41 3.41 11.83
C GLN A 129 -10.11 2.44 10.69
N ILE A 130 -8.98 2.59 9.99
CA ILE A 130 -8.65 1.90 8.74
C ILE A 130 -7.64 0.80 9.01
N TYR A 131 -7.95 -0.38 8.52
CA TYR A 131 -7.09 -1.56 8.59
C TYR A 131 -6.94 -2.16 7.21
N GLY A 132 -5.70 -2.50 6.87
CA GLY A 132 -5.36 -3.16 5.61
C GLY A 132 -4.45 -4.36 5.86
N ASN A 133 -4.61 -5.40 5.06
CA ASN A 133 -3.75 -6.56 5.11
C ASN A 133 -3.47 -7.08 3.70
N ASP A 134 -2.26 -7.55 3.46
CA ASP A 134 -1.90 -8.26 2.23
C ASP A 134 -0.72 -9.19 2.51
N THR A 135 -0.53 -10.19 1.66
CA THR A 135 0.61 -11.11 1.72
C THR A 135 1.82 -10.61 0.93
N ASP A 136 1.62 -9.67 0.01
CA ASP A 136 2.67 -9.11 -0.84
C ASP A 136 3.40 -7.96 -0.14
N THR A 137 4.64 -8.22 0.30
CA THR A 137 5.51 -7.25 0.99
C THR A 137 5.61 -5.91 0.29
N ILE A 138 5.74 -5.89 -1.04
CA ILE A 138 5.89 -4.64 -1.80
C ILE A 138 4.56 -3.89 -1.84
N SER A 139 3.45 -4.60 -2.07
CA SER A 139 2.11 -4.00 -2.01
C SER A 139 1.84 -3.35 -0.66
N VAL A 140 2.15 -4.05 0.45
CA VAL A 140 1.99 -3.51 1.82
C VAL A 140 2.85 -2.25 2.03
N LYS A 141 4.10 -2.23 1.56
CA LYS A 141 4.95 -1.04 1.62
C LYS A 141 4.34 0.15 0.86
N ILE A 142 3.81 -0.10 -0.34
CA ILE A 142 3.14 0.94 -1.14
C ILE A 142 1.88 1.42 -0.42
N THR A 143 1.07 0.52 0.16
CA THR A 143 -0.11 0.89 0.94
C THR A 143 0.26 1.78 2.12
N ARG A 144 1.30 1.42 2.89
CA ARG A 144 1.79 2.26 4.01
C ARG A 144 2.20 3.65 3.54
N LEU A 145 2.91 3.74 2.42
CA LEU A 145 3.28 5.04 1.84
C LEU A 145 2.06 5.84 1.39
N ASN A 146 1.11 5.20 0.71
CA ASN A 146 -0.13 5.83 0.27
C ASN A 146 -0.94 6.37 1.47
N MET A 147 -1.05 5.59 2.54
CA MET A 147 -1.73 6.00 3.77
C MET A 147 -1.00 7.12 4.50
N ALA A 148 0.33 7.03 4.62
CA ALA A 148 1.15 8.11 5.19
C ALA A 148 0.94 9.42 4.46
N LEU A 149 0.90 9.40 3.12
CA LEU A 149 0.68 10.59 2.30
C LEU A 149 -0.76 11.11 2.39
N LYS A 150 -1.76 10.23 2.42
CA LYS A 150 -3.17 10.64 2.47
C LYS A 150 -3.53 11.26 3.82
N TYR A 151 -3.08 10.65 4.91
CA TYR A 151 -3.49 10.98 6.27
C TYR A 151 -2.43 11.71 7.09
N ASP A 152 -1.31 12.09 6.47
CA ASP A 152 -0.18 12.74 7.14
C ASP A 152 0.38 11.94 8.34
N ILE A 153 0.43 10.60 8.21
CA ILE A 153 0.92 9.72 9.26
C ILE A 153 2.45 9.67 9.20
N LEU A 154 3.09 10.12 10.27
CA LEU A 154 4.55 10.14 10.42
C LEU A 154 5.07 8.97 11.24
N SER A 155 4.22 8.36 12.07
CA SER A 155 4.57 7.24 12.92
C SER A 155 4.62 5.93 12.12
N ILE A 156 5.81 5.36 11.99
CA ILE A 156 6.00 4.03 11.41
C ILE A 156 5.22 2.99 12.20
N LYS A 157 5.27 3.05 13.53
CA LYS A 157 4.55 2.13 14.41
C LYS A 157 3.06 2.11 14.07
N THR A 158 2.42 3.27 13.97
CA THR A 158 1.01 3.38 13.62
C THR A 158 0.71 2.78 12.25
N LEU A 159 1.55 3.02 11.24
CA LEU A 159 1.38 2.42 9.92
C LEU A 159 1.47 0.88 9.95
N TYR A 160 2.37 0.32 10.74
CA TYR A 160 2.57 -1.13 10.86
C TYR A 160 1.46 -1.80 11.67
N GLU A 161 0.88 -1.13 12.65
CA GLU A 161 -0.27 -1.62 13.41
C GLU A 161 -1.55 -1.70 12.59
N HIS A 162 -1.73 -0.77 11.66
CA HIS A 162 -2.94 -0.66 10.84
C HIS A 162 -2.84 -1.36 9.49
N ILE A 163 -1.64 -1.40 8.89
CA ILE A 163 -1.40 -2.04 7.60
C ILE A 163 -0.41 -3.18 7.79
N THR A 164 -0.92 -4.41 7.78
CA THR A 164 -0.18 -5.61 8.14
C THR A 164 0.20 -6.45 6.93
N GLU A 165 1.32 -7.16 7.04
CA GLU A 165 1.76 -8.17 6.07
C GLU A 165 1.51 -9.55 6.68
N ALA A 166 0.45 -10.20 6.24
CA ALA A 166 0.09 -11.53 6.74
C ALA A 166 -0.91 -12.23 5.81
N ASP A 167 -1.02 -13.55 5.93
CA ASP A 167 -2.17 -14.28 5.41
C ASP A 167 -3.37 -14.03 6.34
N TYR A 168 -4.33 -13.25 5.89
CA TYR A 168 -5.50 -12.89 6.69
C TYR A 168 -6.31 -14.10 7.13
N LEU A 169 -6.44 -15.12 6.29
CA LEU A 169 -7.19 -16.33 6.61
C LEU A 169 -6.51 -17.19 7.66
N ALA A 170 -5.18 -17.10 7.77
CA ALA A 170 -4.39 -17.83 8.76
C ALA A 170 -4.12 -17.02 10.04
N SER A 171 -4.53 -15.73 10.07
CA SER A 171 -4.29 -14.84 11.19
C SER A 171 -5.39 -14.95 12.25
N ASP A 172 -5.01 -14.89 13.53
CA ASP A 172 -5.95 -14.90 14.68
C ASP A 172 -6.52 -13.48 14.93
N LEU A 173 -6.99 -12.81 13.87
CA LEU A 173 -7.52 -11.45 13.94
C LEU A 173 -8.97 -11.48 14.43
N LYS A 174 -9.17 -11.38 15.75
CA LYS A 174 -10.50 -11.35 16.41
C LYS A 174 -11.17 -9.97 16.43
N ALA A 175 -10.68 -9.02 15.65
CA ALA A 175 -11.27 -7.69 15.62
C ALA A 175 -12.58 -7.69 14.80
N SER A 176 -13.58 -6.95 15.28
CA SER A 176 -14.80 -6.72 14.51
C SER A 176 -14.68 -5.45 13.68
N TYR A 177 -15.22 -5.49 12.48
CA TYR A 177 -15.25 -4.38 11.54
C TYR A 177 -16.68 -4.16 11.07
N GLN A 178 -17.11 -2.90 10.94
CA GLN A 178 -18.42 -2.55 10.41
C GLN A 178 -18.45 -2.65 8.89
N TYR A 179 -17.29 -2.40 8.25
CA TYR A 179 -17.16 -2.54 6.80
C TYR A 179 -15.94 -3.40 6.47
N ILE A 180 -16.15 -4.36 5.59
CA ILE A 180 -15.08 -5.10 4.92
C ILE A 180 -15.19 -4.76 3.44
N ILE A 181 -14.14 -4.17 2.90
CA ILE A 181 -14.08 -3.70 1.51
C ILE A 181 -12.87 -4.33 0.83
N GLY A 182 -12.87 -4.43 -0.49
CA GLY A 182 -11.71 -4.91 -1.23
C GLY A 182 -12.09 -5.73 -2.44
N ASN A 183 -11.07 -6.25 -3.11
CA ASN A 183 -11.18 -7.19 -4.21
C ASN A 183 -10.27 -8.39 -3.92
N PRO A 184 -10.76 -9.44 -3.26
CA PRO A 184 -9.93 -10.59 -2.91
C PRO A 184 -9.41 -11.34 -4.15
N PRO A 185 -8.31 -12.10 -4.03
CA PRO A 185 -7.70 -12.80 -5.13
C PRO A 185 -8.66 -13.80 -5.80
N TRP A 186 -8.70 -13.78 -7.14
CA TRP A 186 -9.56 -14.64 -7.95
C TRP A 186 -8.78 -15.85 -8.48
N GLY A 187 -9.37 -17.04 -8.33
CA GLY A 187 -8.78 -18.28 -8.87
C GLY A 187 -7.53 -18.73 -8.12
N TYR A 188 -7.35 -18.33 -6.86
CA TYR A 188 -6.31 -18.86 -6.02
C TYR A 188 -6.65 -20.32 -5.65
N GLU A 189 -5.73 -21.23 -5.96
CA GLU A 189 -5.88 -22.65 -5.64
C GLU A 189 -5.11 -22.95 -4.34
N PHE A 190 -5.85 -23.31 -3.29
CA PHE A 190 -5.25 -23.71 -2.02
C PHE A 190 -4.61 -25.09 -2.14
N SER A 191 -3.41 -25.23 -1.62
CA SER A 191 -2.78 -26.54 -1.43
C SER A 191 -3.53 -27.36 -0.37
N GLU A 192 -3.37 -28.69 -0.40
CA GLU A 192 -3.99 -29.57 0.62
C GLU A 192 -3.60 -29.18 2.04
N SER A 193 -2.33 -28.79 2.24
CA SER A 193 -1.85 -28.35 3.55
C SER A 193 -2.48 -27.04 4.04
N GLU A 194 -2.76 -26.10 3.13
CA GLU A 194 -3.47 -24.85 3.45
C GLU A 194 -4.93 -25.14 3.79
N ILE A 195 -5.60 -25.99 3.00
CA ILE A 195 -6.97 -26.41 3.27
C ILE A 195 -7.06 -27.06 4.66
N GLU A 196 -6.13 -27.94 5.01
CA GLU A 196 -6.13 -28.59 6.32
C GLU A 196 -5.93 -27.59 7.48
N LYS A 197 -5.04 -26.60 7.30
CA LYS A 197 -4.88 -25.51 8.28
C LYS A 197 -6.16 -24.70 8.44
N LEU A 198 -6.79 -24.28 7.33
CA LEU A 198 -8.01 -23.47 7.35
C LEU A 198 -9.18 -24.26 8.00
N ARG A 199 -9.30 -25.57 7.74
CA ARG A 199 -10.29 -26.42 8.41
C ARG A 199 -10.13 -26.42 9.92
N LYS A 200 -8.89 -26.47 10.43
CA LYS A 200 -8.61 -26.41 11.87
C LYS A 200 -8.99 -25.05 12.48
N ILE A 201 -8.75 -23.95 11.76
CA ILE A 201 -9.06 -22.59 12.21
C ILE A 201 -10.57 -22.34 12.24
N TYR A 202 -11.27 -22.74 11.17
CA TYR A 202 -12.69 -22.41 10.98
C TYR A 202 -13.63 -23.55 11.37
N GLN A 203 -13.13 -24.67 11.89
CA GLN A 203 -13.92 -25.82 12.37
C GLN A 203 -14.94 -26.36 11.34
N THR A 204 -14.59 -26.36 10.06
CA THR A 204 -15.43 -26.84 8.94
C THR A 204 -14.95 -28.16 8.35
#